data_c6edfcc7042c9fee10886daa89e65773
#
_entry.id   c6edfcc7042c9fee10886daa89e65773
#
_cell.length_a   1.000
_cell.length_b   1.000
_cell.length_c   1.000
_cell.angle_alpha   90.00
_cell.angle_beta   90.00
_cell.angle_gamma   90.00
#
_symmetry.space_group_name_H-M   'P 1'
#
loop_
_entity.id
_entity.type
_entity.pdbx_description
1 polymer ?
#
loop_
_entity_poly.entity_id
_entity_poly.type
_entity_poly.pdbx_seq_one_letter_code
_entity_poly.pdbx_strand_id
1 'polypeptide(L)'
;DTEGDIVMASEVHGLTRDGIEAVLSRFRGNILQVPPMYSALKRDGKPLYEYARAGLELEREARPVTVHELVLLDCFPPFLTLQVTCSKGTYIRVLGEDIGRALGCGAHLKSLRRTRVGTLTLASAVTLDGLARMAKTGDGHPARVLEPVDYLLSSFPSVRLDATQTNRFRNGQRLSAVREAIDVSAGPGRRRVY
;
A
#
# COMPACT_ATOMS: atom_id res chain seq x y z
N ASP A 1 -9.87 -10.96 -10.14
CA ASP A 1 -8.58 -11.57 -10.48
C ASP A 1 -8.78 -12.98 -11.07
N THR A 2 -7.70 -13.70 -11.36
CA THR A 2 -7.72 -15.00 -12.07
C THR A 2 -8.31 -16.16 -11.28
N GLU A 3 -8.60 -16.01 -10.00
CA GLU A 3 -9.15 -17.05 -9.11
C GLU A 3 -10.68 -16.96 -8.99
N GLY A 4 -11.29 -15.89 -9.51
CA GLY A 4 -12.74 -15.67 -9.47
C GLY A 4 -13.44 -16.17 -10.73
N ASP A 5 -14.78 -16.24 -10.65
CA ASP A 5 -15.62 -16.55 -11.79
C ASP A 5 -15.57 -15.44 -12.84
N ILE A 6 -15.70 -15.82 -14.12
CA ILE A 6 -15.79 -14.85 -15.21
C ILE A 6 -17.20 -14.21 -15.17
N VAL A 7 -17.25 -12.94 -14.85
CA VAL A 7 -18.52 -12.17 -14.77
C VAL A 7 -18.89 -11.59 -16.13
N MET A 8 -17.89 -11.25 -16.94
CA MET A 8 -18.08 -10.66 -18.28
C MET A 8 -16.82 -10.93 -19.12
N ALA A 9 -17.02 -11.19 -20.40
CA ALA A 9 -15.96 -11.27 -21.41
C ALA A 9 -16.24 -10.25 -22.49
N SER A 10 -15.22 -9.51 -22.90
CA SER A 10 -15.27 -8.55 -24.01
C SER A 10 -14.07 -8.75 -24.91
N GLU A 11 -14.27 -8.51 -26.20
CA GLU A 11 -13.15 -8.52 -27.15
C GLU A 11 -12.29 -7.26 -26.98
N VAL A 12 -10.99 -7.43 -27.13
CA VAL A 12 -10.03 -6.34 -27.04
C VAL A 12 -9.60 -5.93 -28.44
N HIS A 13 -10.18 -4.84 -28.93
CA HIS A 13 -9.88 -4.30 -30.25
C HIS A 13 -9.29 -2.90 -30.20
N GLY A 14 -8.42 -2.57 -31.15
CA GLY A 14 -7.98 -1.22 -31.42
C GLY A 14 -7.21 -0.51 -30.32
N LEU A 15 -6.69 -1.23 -29.32
CA LEU A 15 -5.85 -0.63 -28.29
C LEU A 15 -4.52 -0.20 -28.89
N THR A 16 -4.31 1.10 -28.97
CA THR A 16 -3.02 1.69 -29.33
C THR A 16 -2.31 2.16 -28.07
N ARG A 17 -0.98 2.24 -28.11
CA ARG A 17 -0.19 2.75 -26.98
C ARG A 17 -0.61 4.16 -26.58
N ASP A 18 -0.87 5.03 -27.54
CA ASP A 18 -1.30 6.41 -27.30
C ASP A 18 -2.71 6.47 -26.68
N GLY A 19 -3.64 5.62 -27.15
CA GLY A 19 -4.98 5.51 -26.58
C GLY A 19 -4.96 5.02 -25.14
N ILE A 20 -4.12 4.03 -24.84
CA ILE A 20 -3.91 3.54 -23.47
C ILE A 20 -3.32 4.66 -22.61
N GLU A 21 -2.29 5.36 -23.06
CA GLU A 21 -1.64 6.44 -22.31
C GLU A 21 -2.60 7.59 -22.03
N ALA A 22 -3.47 7.95 -23.00
CA ALA A 22 -4.52 8.94 -22.82
C ALA A 22 -5.50 8.53 -21.71
N VAL A 23 -5.84 7.24 -21.60
CA VAL A 23 -6.67 6.73 -20.51
C VAL A 23 -5.90 6.74 -19.18
N LEU A 24 -4.64 6.25 -19.15
CA LEU A 24 -3.83 6.20 -17.92
C LEU A 24 -3.60 7.59 -17.33
N SER A 25 -3.51 8.64 -18.16
CA SER A 25 -3.33 10.03 -17.71
C SER A 25 -4.44 10.47 -16.74
N ARG A 26 -5.67 9.97 -16.92
CA ARG A 26 -6.85 10.29 -16.11
C ARG A 26 -6.78 9.66 -14.70
N PHE A 27 -5.95 8.66 -14.51
CA PHE A 27 -5.77 7.95 -13.24
C PHE A 27 -4.53 8.38 -12.46
N ARG A 28 -3.81 9.41 -12.92
CA ARG A 28 -2.68 10.01 -12.21
C ARG A 28 -3.15 11.15 -11.30
N GLY A 29 -2.42 11.37 -10.20
CA GLY A 29 -2.75 12.40 -9.22
C GLY A 29 -3.83 11.95 -8.23
N ASN A 30 -4.66 12.89 -7.79
CA ASN A 30 -5.72 12.62 -6.83
C ASN A 30 -6.95 12.06 -7.56
N ILE A 31 -7.36 10.87 -7.18
CA ILE A 31 -8.55 10.20 -7.71
C ILE A 31 -9.47 9.76 -6.59
N LEU A 32 -10.74 9.55 -6.91
CA LEU A 32 -11.70 8.91 -6.03
C LEU A 32 -11.83 7.44 -6.40
N GLN A 33 -11.77 6.57 -5.40
CA GLN A 33 -11.86 5.13 -5.59
C GLN A 33 -12.89 4.54 -4.63
N VAL A 34 -13.86 3.78 -5.13
CA VAL A 34 -14.78 3.00 -4.31
C VAL A 34 -14.07 1.73 -3.86
N PRO A 35 -13.87 1.51 -2.56
CA PRO A 35 -13.18 0.31 -2.08
C PRO A 35 -13.94 -0.97 -2.48
N PRO A 36 -13.25 -2.09 -2.75
CA PRO A 36 -13.93 -3.33 -3.09
C PRO A 36 -14.60 -3.95 -1.86
N MET A 37 -15.64 -4.76 -2.07
CA MET A 37 -16.28 -5.54 -0.99
C MET A 37 -15.27 -6.49 -0.33
N TYR A 38 -14.39 -7.11 -1.11
CA TYR A 38 -13.29 -7.93 -0.59
C TYR A 38 -12.15 -7.06 -0.08
N SER A 39 -12.40 -6.34 1.02
CA SER A 39 -11.43 -5.51 1.72
C SER A 39 -11.52 -5.67 3.24
N ALA A 40 -10.45 -5.29 3.94
CA ALA A 40 -10.40 -5.30 5.40
C ALA A 40 -11.01 -4.03 6.04
N LEU A 41 -11.62 -3.15 5.26
CA LEU A 41 -12.35 -2.02 5.77
C LEU A 41 -13.53 -2.51 6.60
N LYS A 42 -13.76 -1.87 7.77
CA LYS A 42 -14.81 -2.28 8.68
C LYS A 42 -16.07 -1.41 8.50
N ARG A 43 -17.21 -2.06 8.53
CA ARG A 43 -18.54 -1.47 8.71
C ARG A 43 -19.21 -2.14 9.92
N ASP A 44 -19.72 -1.37 10.85
CA ASP A 44 -20.37 -1.88 12.08
C ASP A 44 -19.51 -2.94 12.84
N GLY A 45 -18.20 -2.69 12.90
CA GLY A 45 -17.22 -3.56 13.56
C GLY A 45 -16.76 -4.78 12.76
N LYS A 46 -17.43 -5.13 11.65
CA LYS A 46 -17.08 -6.27 10.77
C LYS A 46 -16.34 -5.83 9.51
N PRO A 47 -15.31 -6.58 9.04
CA PRO A 47 -14.68 -6.32 7.76
C PRO A 47 -15.64 -6.53 6.58
N LEU A 48 -15.51 -5.73 5.52
CA LEU A 48 -16.37 -5.83 4.34
C LEU A 48 -16.29 -7.21 3.68
N TYR A 49 -15.13 -7.88 3.71
CA TYR A 49 -15.00 -9.21 3.12
C TYR A 49 -15.90 -10.27 3.79
N GLU A 50 -16.29 -10.09 5.07
CA GLU A 50 -17.22 -11.01 5.74
C GLU A 50 -18.65 -10.85 5.20
N TYR A 51 -19.07 -9.61 4.92
CA TYR A 51 -20.33 -9.35 4.24
C TYR A 51 -20.34 -9.92 2.83
N ALA A 52 -19.24 -9.72 2.08
CA ALA A 52 -19.09 -10.27 0.73
C ALA A 52 -19.21 -11.80 0.71
N ARG A 53 -18.57 -12.50 1.67
CA ARG A 53 -18.70 -13.96 1.82
C ARG A 53 -20.09 -14.43 2.19
N ALA A 54 -20.86 -13.59 2.85
CA ALA A 54 -22.28 -13.86 3.16
C ALA A 54 -23.23 -13.49 2.01
N GLY A 55 -22.69 -13.09 0.83
CA GLY A 55 -23.48 -12.66 -0.33
C GLY A 55 -24.12 -11.29 -0.17
N LEU A 56 -23.74 -10.52 0.84
CA LEU A 56 -24.29 -9.19 1.09
C LEU A 56 -23.40 -8.13 0.44
N GLU A 57 -23.98 -7.31 -0.42
CA GLU A 57 -23.34 -6.14 -0.97
C GLU A 57 -23.76 -4.89 -0.18
N LEU A 58 -22.76 -4.12 0.29
CA LEU A 58 -22.98 -2.87 1.01
C LEU A 58 -22.58 -1.69 0.13
N GLU A 59 -23.31 -0.60 0.23
CA GLU A 59 -22.93 0.66 -0.37
C GLU A 59 -21.63 1.17 0.28
N ARG A 60 -20.70 1.63 -0.54
CA ARG A 60 -19.37 2.09 -0.13
C ARG A 60 -19.12 3.48 -0.68
N GLU A 61 -18.73 4.37 0.18
CA GLU A 61 -18.34 5.72 -0.21
C GLU A 61 -17.01 5.71 -0.95
N ALA A 62 -16.90 6.51 -1.99
CA ALA A 62 -15.65 6.76 -2.68
C ALA A 62 -14.66 7.47 -1.74
N ARG A 63 -13.40 7.06 -1.77
CA ARG A 63 -12.33 7.61 -0.93
C ARG A 63 -11.24 8.23 -1.78
N PRO A 64 -10.69 9.37 -1.34
CA PRO A 64 -9.58 9.97 -2.05
C PRO A 64 -8.32 9.11 -1.87
N VAL A 65 -7.66 8.83 -2.99
CA VAL A 65 -6.33 8.20 -3.05
C VAL A 65 -5.48 8.97 -4.04
N THR A 66 -4.15 8.85 -3.91
CA THR A 66 -3.22 9.52 -4.81
C THR A 66 -2.39 8.49 -5.57
N VAL A 67 -2.44 8.54 -6.88
CA VAL A 67 -1.54 7.80 -7.76
C VAL A 67 -0.42 8.74 -8.17
N HIS A 68 0.74 8.59 -7.51
CA HIS A 68 1.90 9.46 -7.73
C HIS A 68 2.54 9.22 -9.08
N GLU A 69 2.55 7.95 -9.50
CA GLU A 69 3.13 7.51 -10.77
C GLU A 69 2.34 6.33 -11.32
N LEU A 70 2.08 6.34 -12.62
CA LEU A 70 1.45 5.25 -13.36
C LEU A 70 2.09 5.19 -14.73
N VAL A 71 2.88 4.14 -14.97
CA VAL A 71 3.71 3.97 -16.18
C VAL A 71 3.29 2.70 -16.90
N LEU A 72 3.06 2.81 -18.20
CA LEU A 72 2.91 1.66 -19.08
C LEU A 72 4.29 1.10 -19.43
N LEU A 73 4.65 -0.02 -18.79
CA LEU A 73 5.93 -0.70 -19.04
C LEU A 73 5.86 -1.49 -20.34
N ASP A 74 4.78 -2.27 -20.51
CA ASP A 74 4.59 -3.13 -21.68
C ASP A 74 3.13 -3.21 -22.08
N CYS A 75 2.91 -3.36 -23.39
CA CYS A 75 1.60 -3.51 -24.00
C CYS A 75 1.63 -4.66 -24.99
N PHE A 76 1.12 -5.80 -24.58
CA PHE A 76 0.96 -6.99 -25.40
C PHE A 76 -0.48 -7.50 -25.26
N PRO A 77 -1.43 -6.96 -26.06
CA PRO A 77 -2.85 -7.31 -25.90
C PRO A 77 -3.09 -8.82 -25.88
N PRO A 78 -3.93 -9.32 -24.97
CA PRO A 78 -4.79 -8.55 -24.05
C PRO A 78 -4.12 -8.11 -22.74
N PHE A 79 -2.81 -8.14 -22.61
CA PHE A 79 -2.08 -7.85 -21.39
C PHE A 79 -1.43 -6.46 -21.42
N LEU A 80 -1.58 -5.74 -20.30
CA LEU A 80 -0.85 -4.51 -20.01
C LEU A 80 -0.02 -4.72 -18.75
N THR A 81 1.25 -4.31 -18.80
CA THR A 81 2.11 -4.28 -17.62
C THR A 81 2.28 -2.84 -17.16
N LEU A 82 1.81 -2.56 -15.94
CA LEU A 82 1.82 -1.23 -15.36
C LEU A 82 2.71 -1.19 -14.13
N GLN A 83 3.48 -0.11 -13.98
CA GLN A 83 4.14 0.25 -12.73
C GLN A 83 3.32 1.34 -12.05
N VAL A 84 3.03 1.15 -10.75
CA VAL A 84 2.18 2.08 -9.99
C VAL A 84 2.89 2.47 -8.70
N THR A 85 3.03 3.78 -8.48
CA THR A 85 3.39 4.34 -7.18
C THR A 85 2.20 5.11 -6.64
N CYS A 86 1.68 4.71 -5.48
CA CYS A 86 0.43 5.28 -4.95
C CYS A 86 0.45 5.43 -3.44
N SER A 87 -0.49 6.21 -2.93
CA SER A 87 -0.73 6.37 -1.50
C SER A 87 -1.22 5.07 -0.85
N LYS A 88 -1.08 4.97 0.47
CA LYS A 88 -1.71 3.91 1.25
C LYS A 88 -3.23 3.92 1.04
N GLY A 89 -3.84 2.74 1.09
CA GLY A 89 -5.29 2.59 0.92
C GLY A 89 -5.76 2.48 -0.53
N THR A 90 -4.88 2.64 -1.50
CA THR A 90 -5.19 2.42 -2.92
C THR A 90 -5.34 0.92 -3.21
N TYR A 91 -6.45 0.53 -3.79
CA TYR A 91 -6.74 -0.84 -4.22
C TYR A 91 -6.35 -1.02 -5.69
N ILE A 92 -5.23 -1.68 -5.92
CA ILE A 92 -4.72 -1.89 -7.29
C ILE A 92 -5.67 -2.74 -8.14
N ARG A 93 -6.44 -3.65 -7.52
CA ARG A 93 -7.49 -4.42 -8.22
C ARG A 93 -8.56 -3.49 -8.82
N VAL A 94 -9.03 -2.53 -8.02
CA VAL A 94 -10.03 -1.54 -8.47
C VAL A 94 -9.42 -0.60 -9.50
N LEU A 95 -8.18 -0.17 -9.32
CA LEU A 95 -7.50 0.66 -10.33
C LEU A 95 -7.42 -0.06 -11.69
N GLY A 96 -7.07 -1.35 -11.70
CA GLY A 96 -7.04 -2.16 -12.93
C GLY A 96 -8.42 -2.29 -13.57
N GLU A 97 -9.45 -2.54 -12.77
CA GLU A 97 -10.85 -2.61 -13.22
C GLU A 97 -11.32 -1.27 -13.83
N ASP A 98 -11.06 -0.16 -13.15
CA ASP A 98 -11.44 1.17 -13.61
C ASP A 98 -10.73 1.57 -14.90
N ILE A 99 -9.43 1.24 -15.03
CA ILE A 99 -8.67 1.43 -16.29
C ILE A 99 -9.30 0.59 -17.40
N GLY A 100 -9.58 -0.68 -17.16
CA GLY A 100 -10.21 -1.55 -18.16
C GLY A 100 -11.60 -1.05 -18.59
N ARG A 101 -12.40 -0.56 -17.64
CA ARG A 101 -13.70 0.07 -17.93
C ARG A 101 -13.52 1.32 -18.81
N ALA A 102 -12.52 2.15 -18.51
CA ALA A 102 -12.23 3.35 -19.29
C ALA A 102 -11.67 3.04 -20.69
N LEU A 103 -11.04 1.89 -20.87
CA LEU A 103 -10.61 1.36 -22.18
C LEU A 103 -11.77 0.71 -22.97
N GLY A 104 -12.93 0.49 -22.33
CA GLY A 104 -14.13 -0.06 -22.97
C GLY A 104 -14.19 -1.59 -23.05
N CYS A 105 -13.18 -2.31 -22.57
CA CYS A 105 -13.11 -3.78 -22.64
C CYS A 105 -13.15 -4.47 -21.26
N GLY A 106 -13.17 -3.71 -20.16
CA GLY A 106 -12.99 -4.26 -18.83
C GLY A 106 -11.57 -4.78 -18.60
N ALA A 107 -11.21 -5.05 -17.35
CA ALA A 107 -9.96 -5.70 -16.99
C ALA A 107 -10.00 -6.29 -15.58
N HIS A 108 -9.08 -7.22 -15.33
CA HIS A 108 -8.77 -7.73 -14.00
C HIS A 108 -7.26 -7.93 -13.84
N LEU A 109 -6.80 -8.05 -12.61
CA LEU A 109 -5.40 -8.34 -12.37
C LEU A 109 -5.07 -9.80 -12.68
N LYS A 110 -4.10 -10.02 -13.56
CA LYS A 110 -3.49 -11.33 -13.79
C LYS A 110 -2.42 -11.63 -12.72
N SER A 111 -1.64 -10.63 -12.37
CA SER A 111 -0.61 -10.74 -11.33
C SER A 111 -0.40 -9.39 -10.65
N LEU A 112 0.07 -9.42 -9.41
CA LEU A 112 0.43 -8.22 -8.66
C LEU A 112 1.71 -8.48 -7.88
N ARG A 113 2.73 -7.64 -8.08
CA ARG A 113 3.97 -7.69 -7.33
C ARG A 113 4.21 -6.36 -6.62
N ARG A 114 4.27 -6.38 -5.30
CA ARG A 114 4.70 -5.21 -4.53
C ARG A 114 6.21 -5.15 -4.50
N THR A 115 6.78 -4.07 -5.01
CA THR A 115 8.23 -3.89 -5.15
C THR A 115 8.83 -2.96 -4.10
N ARG A 116 7.98 -2.11 -3.46
CA ARG A 116 8.43 -1.15 -2.45
C ARG A 116 7.32 -0.82 -1.46
N VAL A 117 7.69 -0.59 -0.19
CA VAL A 117 6.85 -0.01 0.86
C VAL A 117 7.68 1.01 1.63
N GLY A 118 7.41 2.30 1.45
CA GLY A 118 8.26 3.35 2.00
C GLY A 118 9.70 3.22 1.51
N THR A 119 10.64 3.05 2.43
CA THR A 119 12.08 2.86 2.15
C THR A 119 12.46 1.40 1.92
N LEU A 120 11.59 0.44 2.26
CA LEU A 120 11.84 -0.99 2.03
C LEU A 120 11.66 -1.33 0.56
N THR A 121 12.63 -2.03 -0.01
CA THR A 121 12.66 -2.48 -1.41
C THR A 121 12.93 -3.98 -1.51
N LEU A 122 12.75 -4.55 -2.69
CA LEU A 122 13.06 -5.96 -2.92
C LEU A 122 14.56 -6.28 -2.81
N ALA A 123 15.44 -5.28 -2.94
CA ALA A 123 16.89 -5.49 -2.84
C ALA A 123 17.33 -5.98 -1.44
N SER A 124 16.62 -5.55 -0.39
CA SER A 124 16.87 -5.98 0.99
C SER A 124 15.90 -7.09 1.46
N ALA A 125 14.96 -7.51 0.62
CA ALA A 125 13.98 -8.51 1.00
C ALA A 125 14.57 -9.93 0.99
N VAL A 126 14.14 -10.73 1.95
CA VAL A 126 14.52 -12.15 2.07
C VAL A 126 13.30 -13.00 1.75
N THR A 127 13.51 -14.10 1.01
CA THR A 127 12.43 -15.05 0.73
C THR A 127 12.13 -15.93 1.96
N LEU A 128 10.91 -16.48 2.02
CA LEU A 128 10.55 -17.42 3.09
C LEU A 128 11.49 -18.64 3.11
N ASP A 129 11.85 -19.18 1.94
CA ASP A 129 12.82 -20.27 1.84
C ASP A 129 14.21 -19.87 2.32
N GLY A 130 14.61 -18.61 2.08
CA GLY A 130 15.84 -18.04 2.61
C GLY A 130 15.84 -18.02 4.13
N LEU A 131 14.77 -17.53 4.75
CA LEU A 131 14.60 -17.53 6.20
C LEU A 131 14.58 -18.95 6.80
N ALA A 132 13.87 -19.87 6.14
CA ALA A 132 13.81 -21.26 6.58
C ALA A 132 15.18 -21.94 6.52
N ARG A 133 16.00 -21.65 5.52
CA ARG A 133 17.40 -22.13 5.45
C ARG A 133 18.24 -21.55 6.57
N MET A 134 18.20 -20.24 6.79
CA MET A 134 18.95 -19.60 7.90
C MET A 134 18.62 -20.22 9.25
N ALA A 135 17.36 -20.54 9.50
CA ALA A 135 16.92 -21.17 10.74
C ALA A 135 17.45 -22.62 10.91
N LYS A 136 17.64 -23.37 9.80
CA LYS A 136 18.07 -24.77 9.82
C LYS A 136 19.60 -24.94 9.87
N THR A 137 20.32 -24.09 9.15
CA THR A 137 21.78 -24.28 8.99
C THR A 137 22.60 -23.63 10.09
N GLY A 138 21.97 -22.82 10.96
CA GLY A 138 22.70 -22.03 11.95
C GLY A 138 23.59 -20.93 11.36
N ASP A 139 23.61 -20.78 10.04
CA ASP A 139 24.42 -19.82 9.27
C ASP A 139 23.85 -18.38 9.33
N GLY A 140 23.43 -18.01 10.48
CA GLY A 140 22.87 -16.68 10.75
C GLY A 140 21.52 -16.78 11.45
N HIS A 141 21.44 -16.12 12.58
CA HIS A 141 20.16 -16.02 13.27
C HIS A 141 19.18 -15.17 12.41
N PRO A 142 17.92 -15.60 12.20
CA PRO A 142 16.92 -14.84 11.41
C PRO A 142 16.79 -13.37 11.83
N ALA A 143 17.10 -13.04 13.10
CA ALA A 143 17.10 -11.65 13.59
C ALA A 143 18.10 -10.73 12.87
N ARG A 144 19.13 -11.27 12.20
CA ARG A 144 20.11 -10.45 11.45
C ARG A 144 19.52 -9.78 10.19
N VAL A 145 18.40 -10.29 9.68
CA VAL A 145 17.70 -9.75 8.52
C VAL A 145 16.49 -8.91 8.91
N LEU A 146 16.27 -8.70 10.22
CA LEU A 146 15.21 -7.82 10.71
C LEU A 146 15.72 -6.38 10.73
N GLU A 147 14.94 -5.52 10.14
CA GLU A 147 15.12 -4.07 10.28
C GLU A 147 14.64 -3.61 11.66
N PRO A 148 15.16 -2.48 12.18
CA PRO A 148 14.62 -1.87 13.39
C PRO A 148 13.11 -1.64 13.32
N VAL A 149 12.41 -1.77 14.45
CA VAL A 149 10.93 -1.63 14.50
C VAL A 149 10.43 -0.28 14.02
N ASP A 150 11.26 0.74 14.06
CA ASP A 150 10.97 2.10 13.60
C ASP A 150 11.56 2.44 12.24
N TYR A 151 12.10 1.45 11.50
CA TYR A 151 12.75 1.67 10.20
C TYR A 151 11.89 2.44 9.21
N LEU A 152 10.59 2.10 9.11
CA LEU A 152 9.63 2.81 8.24
C LEU A 152 9.31 4.24 8.71
N LEU A 153 9.73 4.62 9.91
CA LEU A 153 9.60 5.95 10.46
C LEU A 153 10.89 6.77 10.31
N SER A 154 11.91 6.24 9.63
CA SER A 154 13.24 6.85 9.49
C SER A 154 13.21 8.27 8.88
N SER A 155 12.18 8.59 8.08
CA SER A 155 11.96 9.93 7.52
C SER A 155 11.43 10.96 8.53
N PHE A 156 10.93 10.52 9.69
CA PHE A 156 10.48 11.44 10.72
C PHE A 156 11.63 11.87 11.63
N PRO A 157 11.69 13.15 12.02
CA PRO A 157 12.64 13.63 13.03
C PRO A 157 12.55 12.80 14.31
N SER A 158 13.66 12.60 14.98
CA SER A 158 13.71 11.88 16.26
C SER A 158 13.76 12.88 17.42
N VAL A 159 13.24 12.45 18.56
CA VAL A 159 13.36 13.13 19.85
C VAL A 159 13.89 12.12 20.86
N ARG A 160 14.90 12.49 21.61
CA ARG A 160 15.40 11.70 22.72
C ARG A 160 14.84 12.22 24.03
N LEU A 161 14.37 11.31 24.86
CA LEU A 161 13.87 11.61 26.19
C LEU A 161 14.86 11.10 27.25
N ASP A 162 15.00 11.82 28.35
CA ASP A 162 15.70 11.31 29.52
C ASP A 162 14.88 10.21 30.23
N ALA A 163 15.46 9.58 31.27
CA ALA A 163 14.80 8.49 31.98
C ALA A 163 13.48 8.90 32.64
N THR A 164 13.40 10.10 33.18
CA THR A 164 12.20 10.64 33.84
C THR A 164 11.12 10.95 32.84
N GLN A 165 11.47 11.62 31.75
CA GLN A 165 10.60 11.94 30.62
C GLN A 165 10.08 10.67 29.97
N THR A 166 10.96 9.68 29.76
CA THR A 166 10.61 8.37 29.19
C THR A 166 9.56 7.66 30.05
N ASN A 167 9.75 7.62 31.35
CA ASN A 167 8.80 6.97 32.26
C ASN A 167 7.44 7.66 32.23
N ARG A 168 7.42 8.99 32.26
CA ARG A 168 6.19 9.79 32.16
C ARG A 168 5.49 9.57 30.81
N PHE A 169 6.25 9.57 29.71
CA PHE A 169 5.72 9.34 28.37
C PHE A 169 5.10 7.95 28.24
N ARG A 170 5.77 6.90 28.74
CA ARG A 170 5.27 5.51 28.72
C ARG A 170 3.97 5.37 29.54
N ASN A 171 3.79 6.19 30.56
CA ASN A 171 2.55 6.24 31.36
C ASN A 171 1.47 7.16 30.77
N GLY A 172 1.62 7.59 29.50
CA GLY A 172 0.63 8.42 28.78
C GLY A 172 0.57 9.88 29.26
N GLN A 173 1.55 10.35 30.04
CA GLN A 173 1.60 11.72 30.48
C GLN A 173 2.03 12.66 29.37
N ARG A 174 1.41 13.83 29.28
CA ARG A 174 1.81 14.88 28.34
C ARG A 174 3.14 15.48 28.76
N LEU A 175 4.07 15.56 27.81
CA LEU A 175 5.34 16.26 27.97
C LEU A 175 5.27 17.61 27.24
N SER A 176 5.82 18.67 27.86
CA SER A 176 5.94 19.97 27.24
C SER A 176 7.37 20.16 26.75
N ALA A 177 7.55 20.27 25.42
CA ALA A 177 8.87 20.47 24.84
C ALA A 177 9.61 21.70 25.45
N VAL A 178 8.89 22.79 25.69
CA VAL A 178 9.46 24.02 26.24
C VAL A 178 9.84 23.86 27.71
N ARG A 179 8.93 23.34 28.56
CA ARG A 179 9.16 23.21 30.01
C ARG A 179 10.22 22.18 30.36
N GLU A 180 10.37 21.16 29.51
CA GLU A 180 11.22 20.02 29.76
C GLU A 180 12.48 20.05 28.88
N ALA A 181 12.73 21.15 28.18
CA ALA A 181 13.89 21.35 27.29
C ALA A 181 14.11 20.22 26.28
N ILE A 182 13.01 19.66 25.80
CA ILE A 182 13.07 18.62 24.78
C ILE A 182 13.41 19.27 23.43
N ASP A 183 14.47 18.80 22.79
CA ASP A 183 14.87 19.33 21.48
C ASP A 183 13.85 18.94 20.40
N VAL A 184 13.17 19.95 19.87
CA VAL A 184 12.20 19.86 18.80
C VAL A 184 12.56 20.78 17.63
N SER A 185 13.83 21.04 17.43
CA SER A 185 14.37 21.97 16.44
C SER A 185 13.86 21.76 15.00
N ALA A 186 13.46 20.55 14.66
CA ALA A 186 12.90 20.21 13.35
C ALA A 186 11.47 20.74 13.09
N GLY A 187 10.95 21.66 13.90
CA GLY A 187 9.62 22.27 13.73
C GLY A 187 8.45 21.40 14.24
N PRO A 188 7.19 21.83 14.08
CA PRO A 188 6.02 21.07 14.49
C PRO A 188 5.79 19.84 13.59
N GLY A 189 5.24 18.75 14.13
CA GLY A 189 4.90 17.56 13.36
C GLY A 189 5.06 16.25 14.13
N ARG A 190 4.89 15.14 13.41
CA ARG A 190 5.09 13.79 13.94
C ARG A 190 6.57 13.51 14.16
N ARG A 191 6.90 12.81 15.24
CA ARG A 191 8.28 12.48 15.61
C ARG A 191 8.38 11.04 16.07
N ARG A 192 9.59 10.49 15.91
CA ARG A 192 10.00 9.27 16.62
C ARG A 192 10.47 9.64 18.01
N VAL A 193 10.17 8.83 19.00
CA VAL A 193 10.59 9.04 20.40
C VAL A 193 11.47 7.85 20.80
N TYR A 194 12.61 8.17 21.38
CA TYR A 194 13.59 7.22 21.92
C TYR A 194 13.85 7.47 23.38
#